data_653ede0e8eec25c9bbd14dffdc65a941
#
_entry.id   653ede0e8eec25c9bbd14dffdc65a941
#
_cell.length_a   1.000
_cell.length_b   1.000
_cell.length_c   1.000
_cell.angle_alpha   90.00
_cell.angle_beta   90.00
_cell.angle_gamma   90.00
#
_symmetry.space_group_name_H-M   'P 1'
#
loop_
_entity.id
_entity.type
_entity.pdbx_description
1 polymer ?
#
loop_
_entity_poly.entity_id
_entity_poly.type
_entity_poly.pdbx_seq_one_letter_code
_entity_poly.pdbx_strand_id
1 'polypeptide(L)'
;MTPLCTAEEALRITREHLPTLPLESASVEPLLKGGSDRTYFRISTPQVRMVLCVYGTTRTENAVYADLAIFLSNCGIRVPKVVAHLPDRRLLWLEDLGTLDLWHYRNARPDLRHSLYQETLAAAAKLHVGATKAFHALPEHLRPTLQAPFDHALYLWEQDYFRTHCLGRHLGWSPHHIESAFPRPLGESLAHQLAAIPRALVHRDFQSQNVLIENGGPAFIDFQGMRMGLPQYDVASLLLDPYTELPDSEIEAGIQFYKYSALAAGGSVSDDFDDVFTLAAMQRLMQALGAYGFLGYERNRPDFLAHFPAALPRLVKILRRIPPLHPLAEALDQTSLPPTP
;
A
#
# COMPACT_ATOMS: atom_id res chain seq x y z
N MET A 1 6.32 20.46 -3.37
CA MET A 1 6.23 20.86 -1.94
C MET A 1 7.61 21.29 -1.49
N THR A 2 7.71 22.36 -0.71
CA THR A 2 8.98 22.77 -0.11
C THR A 2 9.38 21.71 0.94
N PRO A 3 10.62 21.22 0.95
CA PRO A 3 11.06 20.26 1.96
C PRO A 3 10.93 20.85 3.36
N LEU A 4 10.56 20.03 4.34
CA LEU A 4 10.35 20.44 5.74
C LEU A 4 11.67 20.82 6.43
N CYS A 5 12.81 20.38 5.90
CA CYS A 5 14.15 20.78 6.33
C CYS A 5 15.16 20.56 5.19
N THR A 6 16.36 21.14 5.31
CA THR A 6 17.48 20.91 4.39
C THR A 6 18.34 19.73 4.83
N ALA A 7 19.24 19.25 3.96
CA ALA A 7 20.18 18.16 4.29
C ALA A 7 21.14 18.57 5.44
N GLU A 8 21.59 19.84 5.46
CA GLU A 8 22.45 20.37 6.53
C GLU A 8 21.71 20.41 7.87
N GLU A 9 20.46 20.86 7.87
CA GLU A 9 19.61 20.84 9.07
C GLU A 9 19.35 19.42 9.56
N ALA A 10 19.09 18.46 8.65
CA ALA A 10 18.90 17.05 8.98
C ALA A 10 20.12 16.47 9.71
N LEU A 11 21.34 16.79 9.24
CA LEU A 11 22.57 16.34 9.90
C LEU A 11 22.76 17.01 11.27
N ARG A 12 22.56 18.33 11.34
CA ARG A 12 22.67 19.09 12.58
C ARG A 12 21.70 18.55 13.65
N ILE A 13 20.44 18.37 13.28
CA ILE A 13 19.40 17.81 14.16
C ILE A 13 19.80 16.40 14.61
N THR A 14 20.31 15.56 13.71
CA THR A 14 20.72 14.21 14.08
C THR A 14 21.89 14.20 15.06
N ARG A 15 22.91 15.04 14.86
CA ARG A 15 24.03 15.19 15.82
C ARG A 15 23.56 15.69 17.19
N GLU A 16 22.60 16.61 17.22
CA GLU A 16 22.03 17.15 18.46
C GLU A 16 21.31 16.09 19.28
N HIS A 17 20.53 15.24 18.61
CA HIS A 17 19.65 14.25 19.28
C HIS A 17 20.26 12.85 19.43
N LEU A 18 21.28 12.52 18.64
CA LEU A 18 21.99 11.24 18.69
C LEU A 18 23.52 11.47 18.87
N PRO A 19 23.95 12.16 19.95
CA PRO A 19 25.34 12.61 20.10
C PRO A 19 26.32 11.45 20.32
N THR A 20 25.84 10.25 20.64
CA THR A 20 26.71 9.06 20.83
C THR A 20 27.08 8.37 19.52
N LEU A 21 26.49 8.78 18.39
CA LEU A 21 26.80 8.18 17.09
C LEU A 21 27.98 8.88 16.43
N PRO A 22 28.88 8.13 15.75
CA PRO A 22 30.04 8.70 15.05
C PRO A 22 29.62 9.35 13.73
N LEU A 23 29.14 10.60 13.80
CA LEU A 23 28.57 11.33 12.67
C LEU A 23 29.50 12.43 12.13
N GLU A 24 30.77 12.49 12.51
CA GLU A 24 31.72 13.55 12.10
C GLU A 24 31.88 13.59 10.57
N SER A 25 31.99 12.42 9.95
CA SER A 25 32.16 12.27 8.50
C SER A 25 30.87 11.88 7.77
N ALA A 26 29.72 12.13 8.39
CA ALA A 26 28.44 11.70 7.81
C ALA A 26 28.09 12.44 6.52
N SER A 27 27.72 11.69 5.49
CA SER A 27 27.03 12.17 4.30
C SER A 27 25.51 12.18 4.50
N VAL A 28 24.84 13.14 3.88
CA VAL A 28 23.38 13.24 3.91
C VAL A 28 22.84 13.33 2.49
N GLU A 29 21.95 12.41 2.15
CA GLU A 29 21.30 12.32 0.84
C GLU A 29 19.78 12.46 1.00
N PRO A 30 19.12 13.43 0.35
CA PRO A 30 17.67 13.48 0.34
C PRO A 30 17.10 12.30 -0.45
N LEU A 31 16.12 11.60 0.14
CA LEU A 31 15.40 10.52 -0.52
C LEU A 31 14.11 11.07 -1.11
N LEU A 32 14.09 11.19 -2.44
CA LEU A 32 12.93 11.73 -3.17
C LEU A 32 11.86 10.64 -3.32
N LYS A 33 11.02 10.46 -2.29
CA LYS A 33 9.77 9.69 -2.41
C LYS A 33 8.62 10.70 -2.40
N GLY A 34 7.79 10.66 -3.46
CA GLY A 34 6.77 11.67 -3.68
C GLY A 34 5.44 11.38 -3.01
N GLY A 35 4.64 12.43 -2.77
CA GLY A 35 3.20 12.37 -2.52
C GLY A 35 2.74 12.56 -1.07
N SER A 36 3.64 12.60 -0.08
CA SER A 36 3.27 12.83 1.33
C SER A 36 3.89 14.12 1.90
N ASP A 37 3.42 14.54 3.09
CA ASP A 37 3.99 15.62 3.88
C ASP A 37 5.21 15.18 4.70
N ARG A 38 5.97 14.21 4.19
CA ARG A 38 7.19 13.66 4.79
C ARG A 38 8.39 13.97 3.93
N THR A 39 9.50 14.31 4.56
CA THR A 39 10.80 14.45 3.91
C THR A 39 11.77 13.45 4.53
N TYR A 40 12.48 12.72 3.69
CA TYR A 40 13.40 11.67 4.13
C TYR A 40 14.83 12.01 3.77
N PHE A 41 15.76 11.72 4.69
CA PHE A 41 17.19 11.88 4.49
C PHE A 41 17.91 10.61 4.88
N ARG A 42 18.72 10.07 3.98
CA ARG A 42 19.69 9.02 4.32
C ARG A 42 20.91 9.66 4.93
N ILE A 43 21.31 9.20 6.11
CA ILE A 43 22.50 9.64 6.83
C ILE A 43 23.42 8.44 6.92
N SER A 44 24.65 8.58 6.39
CA SER A 44 25.59 7.48 6.24
C SER A 44 27.00 7.86 6.69
N THR A 45 27.61 6.97 7.47
CA THR A 45 29.05 6.89 7.74
C THR A 45 29.53 5.47 7.45
N PRO A 46 30.82 5.14 7.52
CA PRO A 46 31.28 3.75 7.43
C PRO A 46 30.68 2.82 8.49
N GLN A 47 30.26 3.34 9.65
CA GLN A 47 29.75 2.58 10.79
C GLN A 47 28.24 2.68 10.99
N VAL A 48 27.60 3.70 10.45
CA VAL A 48 26.19 4.02 10.71
C VAL A 48 25.46 4.30 9.40
N ARG A 49 24.33 3.67 9.22
CA ARG A 49 23.37 3.98 8.15
C ARG A 49 21.96 4.06 8.72
N MET A 50 21.31 5.18 8.51
CA MET A 50 19.96 5.42 8.97
C MET A 50 19.18 6.36 8.04
N VAL A 51 17.88 6.38 8.20
CA VAL A 51 16.98 7.31 7.51
C VAL A 51 16.32 8.21 8.54
N LEU A 52 16.50 9.53 8.43
CA LEU A 52 15.70 10.52 9.14
C LEU A 52 14.43 10.81 8.34
N CYS A 53 13.28 10.63 8.96
CA CYS A 53 11.99 11.13 8.48
C CYS A 53 11.60 12.38 9.27
N VAL A 54 11.44 13.50 8.57
CA VAL A 54 10.80 14.72 9.09
C VAL A 54 9.38 14.76 8.55
N TYR A 55 8.38 14.81 9.43
CA TYR A 55 6.98 14.68 8.98
C TYR A 55 6.13 15.90 9.37
N GLY A 56 5.12 16.18 8.54
CA GLY A 56 4.15 17.24 8.75
C GLY A 56 3.01 16.83 9.70
N THR A 57 2.06 17.75 9.87
CA THR A 57 0.87 17.56 10.71
C THR A 57 -0.42 17.30 9.92
N THR A 58 -0.36 17.35 8.59
CA THR A 58 -1.54 17.15 7.74
C THR A 58 -2.04 15.71 7.75
N ARG A 59 -1.18 14.75 8.13
CA ARG A 59 -1.50 13.34 8.25
C ARG A 59 -1.24 12.86 9.68
N THR A 60 -2.30 12.61 10.42
CA THR A 60 -2.23 12.11 11.80
C THR A 60 -1.55 10.74 11.91
N GLU A 61 -1.60 9.94 10.86
CA GLU A 61 -0.96 8.64 10.75
C GLU A 61 0.57 8.67 10.89
N ASN A 62 1.22 9.82 10.69
CA ASN A 62 2.67 9.94 10.84
C ASN A 62 3.13 9.70 12.29
N ALA A 63 2.32 10.09 13.27
CA ALA A 63 2.67 10.00 14.68
C ALA A 63 2.66 8.55 15.22
N VAL A 64 1.89 7.65 14.60
CA VAL A 64 1.73 6.26 15.07
C VAL A 64 2.75 5.28 14.48
N TYR A 65 3.63 5.75 13.57
CA TYR A 65 4.60 4.90 12.88
C TYR A 65 5.47 4.09 13.84
N ALA A 66 6.02 4.74 14.87
CA ALA A 66 6.96 4.09 15.78
C ALA A 66 6.30 2.94 16.57
N ASP A 67 5.10 3.14 17.09
CA ASP A 67 4.37 2.13 17.85
C ASP A 67 3.99 0.95 16.95
N LEU A 68 3.55 1.22 15.73
CA LEU A 68 3.27 0.18 14.75
C LEU A 68 4.53 -0.60 14.35
N ALA A 69 5.67 0.07 14.15
CA ALA A 69 6.94 -0.60 13.83
C ALA A 69 7.38 -1.56 14.95
N ILE A 70 7.27 -1.12 16.21
CA ILE A 70 7.58 -1.95 17.37
C ILE A 70 6.63 -3.15 17.45
N PHE A 71 5.34 -2.92 17.29
CA PHE A 71 4.33 -3.98 17.31
C PHE A 71 4.58 -5.02 16.21
N LEU A 72 4.80 -4.59 14.96
CA LEU A 72 5.06 -5.47 13.83
C LEU A 72 6.33 -6.28 14.02
N SER A 73 7.41 -5.63 14.50
CA SER A 73 8.67 -6.32 14.81
C SER A 73 8.47 -7.40 15.88
N ASN A 74 7.68 -7.13 16.91
CA ASN A 74 7.35 -8.11 17.95
C ASN A 74 6.50 -9.28 17.43
N CYS A 75 5.74 -9.06 16.34
CA CYS A 75 5.01 -10.11 15.62
C CYS A 75 5.91 -10.88 14.62
N GLY A 76 7.21 -10.59 14.55
CA GLY A 76 8.13 -11.23 13.63
C GLY A 76 7.98 -10.79 12.18
N ILE A 77 7.43 -9.59 11.95
CA ILE A 77 7.32 -8.97 10.63
C ILE A 77 8.48 -7.98 10.49
N ARG A 78 9.25 -8.13 9.41
CA ARG A 78 10.39 -7.25 9.13
C ARG A 78 9.91 -5.87 8.68
N VAL A 79 10.24 -4.87 9.45
CA VAL A 79 10.03 -3.44 9.17
C VAL A 79 11.29 -2.68 9.60
N PRO A 80 11.51 -1.42 9.14
CA PRO A 80 12.62 -0.61 9.63
C PRO A 80 12.57 -0.46 11.15
N LYS A 81 13.67 -0.79 11.85
CA LYS A 81 13.75 -0.57 13.29
C LYS A 81 13.73 0.92 13.58
N VAL A 82 13.03 1.30 14.63
CA VAL A 82 13.04 2.67 15.14
C VAL A 82 14.33 2.89 15.94
N VAL A 83 15.18 3.78 15.46
CA VAL A 83 16.40 4.19 16.16
C VAL A 83 16.07 5.21 17.24
N ALA A 84 15.26 6.23 16.90
CA ALA A 84 14.75 7.23 17.83
C ALA A 84 13.46 7.84 17.26
N HIS A 85 12.57 8.30 18.14
CA HIS A 85 11.36 9.04 17.79
C HIS A 85 11.15 10.21 18.74
N LEU A 86 10.99 11.40 18.19
CA LEU A 86 10.68 12.63 18.90
C LEU A 86 9.37 13.20 18.34
N PRO A 87 8.22 12.75 18.80
CA PRO A 87 6.92 13.12 18.25
C PRO A 87 6.62 14.62 18.34
N ASP A 88 6.99 15.27 19.43
CA ASP A 88 6.81 16.72 19.63
C ASP A 88 7.58 17.55 18.60
N ARG A 89 8.70 17.00 18.10
CA ARG A 89 9.51 17.61 17.04
C ARG A 89 9.23 17.05 15.66
N ARG A 90 8.41 16.00 15.56
CA ARG A 90 8.05 15.32 14.31
C ARG A 90 9.27 14.74 13.59
N LEU A 91 10.16 14.13 14.37
CA LEU A 91 11.40 13.52 13.92
C LEU A 91 11.39 12.02 14.23
N LEU A 92 11.73 11.23 13.22
CA LEU A 92 11.79 9.78 13.35
C LEU A 92 13.05 9.27 12.64
N TRP A 93 13.95 8.63 13.38
CA TRP A 93 15.12 7.95 12.81
C TRP A 93 14.84 6.47 12.71
N LEU A 94 15.10 5.94 11.53
CA LEU A 94 14.83 4.56 11.15
C LEU A 94 16.10 3.88 10.65
N GLU A 95 16.15 2.58 10.81
CA GLU A 95 17.11 1.73 10.12
C GLU A 95 17.01 1.94 8.61
N ASP A 96 18.16 2.03 7.92
CA ASP A 96 18.22 2.09 6.47
C ASP A 96 18.26 0.67 5.89
N LEU A 97 17.16 0.26 5.27
CA LEU A 97 17.01 -1.04 4.61
C LEU A 97 17.46 -1.03 3.14
N GLY A 98 18.11 0.04 2.69
CA GLY A 98 18.52 0.19 1.31
C GLY A 98 17.46 0.82 0.42
N THR A 99 17.56 0.55 -0.89
CA THR A 99 16.72 1.19 -1.91
C THR A 99 16.03 0.20 -2.84
N LEU A 100 16.38 -1.09 -2.76
CA LEU A 100 15.80 -2.10 -3.63
C LEU A 100 14.49 -2.60 -3.05
N ASP A 101 13.40 -2.30 -3.74
CA ASP A 101 12.08 -2.82 -3.44
C ASP A 101 11.70 -3.94 -4.44
N LEU A 102 10.58 -4.59 -4.22
CA LEU A 102 10.12 -5.69 -5.05
C LEU A 102 9.86 -5.26 -6.50
N TRP A 103 9.52 -3.99 -6.75
CA TRP A 103 9.38 -3.43 -8.10
C TRP A 103 10.69 -3.50 -8.90
N HIS A 104 11.86 -3.34 -8.27
CA HIS A 104 13.15 -3.46 -8.93
C HIS A 104 13.38 -4.85 -9.50
N TYR A 105 12.72 -5.86 -8.97
CA TYR A 105 12.80 -7.27 -9.40
C TYR A 105 11.71 -7.67 -10.41
N ARG A 106 10.87 -6.74 -10.89
CA ARG A 106 9.78 -7.04 -11.85
C ARG A 106 10.25 -7.72 -13.15
N ASN A 107 11.47 -7.40 -13.58
CA ASN A 107 12.11 -7.98 -14.76
C ASN A 107 13.19 -9.03 -14.41
N ALA A 108 13.26 -9.48 -13.17
CA ALA A 108 14.16 -10.54 -12.76
C ALA A 108 13.77 -11.88 -13.40
N ARG A 109 14.68 -12.85 -13.37
CA ARG A 109 14.36 -14.22 -13.80
C ARG A 109 13.12 -14.73 -13.05
N PRO A 110 12.24 -15.49 -13.72
CA PRO A 110 10.97 -15.93 -13.13
C PRO A 110 11.12 -16.66 -11.81
N ASP A 111 12.13 -17.51 -11.64
CA ASP A 111 12.43 -18.24 -10.41
C ASP A 111 12.72 -17.30 -9.21
N LEU A 112 13.56 -16.28 -9.42
CA LEU A 112 13.86 -15.29 -8.39
C LEU A 112 12.64 -14.44 -8.07
N ARG A 113 11.95 -13.92 -9.08
CA ARG A 113 10.73 -13.13 -8.90
C ARG A 113 9.67 -13.93 -8.13
N HIS A 114 9.44 -15.18 -8.53
CA HIS A 114 8.50 -16.08 -7.87
C HIS A 114 8.86 -16.29 -6.38
N SER A 115 10.13 -16.58 -6.07
CA SER A 115 10.60 -16.75 -4.68
C SER A 115 10.33 -15.48 -3.85
N LEU A 116 10.67 -14.29 -4.36
CA LEU A 116 10.46 -13.03 -3.63
C LEU A 116 8.97 -12.74 -3.37
N TYR A 117 8.11 -13.04 -4.34
CA TYR A 117 6.66 -12.91 -4.15
C TYR A 117 6.12 -13.91 -3.13
N GLN A 118 6.59 -15.16 -3.14
CA GLN A 118 6.22 -16.16 -2.14
C GLN A 118 6.62 -15.74 -0.74
N GLU A 119 7.86 -15.27 -0.54
CA GLU A 119 8.31 -14.77 0.76
C GLU A 119 7.50 -13.56 1.23
N THR A 120 7.16 -12.65 0.30
CA THR A 120 6.32 -11.49 0.58
C THR A 120 4.90 -11.91 0.99
N LEU A 121 4.29 -12.85 0.28
CA LEU A 121 2.96 -13.38 0.61
C LEU A 121 2.94 -14.16 1.92
N ALA A 122 4.01 -14.90 2.24
CA ALA A 122 4.16 -15.56 3.53
C ALA A 122 4.27 -14.53 4.69
N ALA A 123 5.01 -13.45 4.49
CA ALA A 123 5.09 -12.35 5.45
C ALA A 123 3.75 -11.60 5.59
N ALA A 124 3.00 -11.41 4.49
CA ALA A 124 1.65 -10.87 4.52
C ALA A 124 0.69 -11.78 5.30
N ALA A 125 0.77 -13.11 5.12
CA ALA A 125 -0.04 -14.04 5.89
C ALA A 125 0.27 -13.98 7.40
N LYS A 126 1.53 -13.78 7.80
CA LYS A 126 1.88 -13.52 9.21
C LYS A 126 1.26 -12.23 9.73
N LEU A 127 1.23 -11.17 8.91
CA LEU A 127 0.55 -9.92 9.25
C LEU A 127 -0.96 -10.16 9.45
N HIS A 128 -1.62 -10.73 8.45
CA HIS A 128 -3.07 -10.88 8.44
C HIS A 128 -3.57 -11.87 9.50
N VAL A 129 -2.81 -12.91 9.82
CA VAL A 129 -3.21 -13.93 10.79
C VAL A 129 -2.52 -13.72 12.15
N GLY A 130 -1.19 -13.77 12.17
CA GLY A 130 -0.41 -13.74 13.41
C GLY A 130 -0.52 -12.41 14.14
N ALA A 131 -0.25 -11.29 13.44
CA ALA A 131 -0.31 -9.98 14.05
C ALA A 131 -1.75 -9.59 14.41
N THR A 132 -2.76 -10.00 13.64
CA THR A 132 -4.17 -9.80 14.01
C THR A 132 -4.51 -10.49 15.34
N LYS A 133 -4.10 -11.75 15.53
CA LYS A 133 -4.29 -12.47 16.79
C LYS A 133 -3.56 -11.77 17.95
N ALA A 134 -2.31 -11.37 17.71
CA ALA A 134 -1.51 -10.65 18.70
C ALA A 134 -2.15 -9.30 19.09
N PHE A 135 -2.66 -8.55 18.11
CA PHE A 135 -3.35 -7.28 18.34
C PHE A 135 -4.58 -7.45 19.24
N HIS A 136 -5.42 -8.44 18.95
CA HIS A 136 -6.61 -8.70 19.76
C HIS A 136 -6.30 -9.26 21.16
N ALA A 137 -5.16 -9.96 21.32
CA ALA A 137 -4.71 -10.48 22.61
C ALA A 137 -4.16 -9.37 23.53
N LEU A 138 -3.73 -8.23 22.98
CA LEU A 138 -3.28 -7.10 23.80
C LEU A 138 -4.47 -6.43 24.53
N PRO A 139 -4.28 -6.00 25.79
CA PRO A 139 -5.19 -5.06 26.43
C PRO A 139 -5.38 -3.81 25.55
N GLU A 140 -6.58 -3.25 25.54
CA GLU A 140 -6.93 -2.14 24.64
C GLU A 140 -5.96 -0.95 24.73
N HIS A 141 -5.58 -0.58 25.96
CA HIS A 141 -4.65 0.53 26.21
C HIS A 141 -3.19 0.30 25.75
N LEU A 142 -2.84 -0.95 25.39
CA LEU A 142 -1.53 -1.33 24.87
C LEU A 142 -1.55 -1.59 23.35
N ARG A 143 -2.72 -1.53 22.72
CA ARG A 143 -2.83 -1.71 21.27
C ARG A 143 -2.27 -0.49 20.55
N PRO A 144 -1.46 -0.67 19.51
CA PRO A 144 -1.08 0.46 18.67
C PRO A 144 -2.31 1.07 18.01
N THR A 145 -2.29 2.39 17.85
CA THR A 145 -3.38 3.11 17.19
C THR A 145 -3.40 2.76 15.69
N LEU A 146 -4.55 2.32 15.22
CA LEU A 146 -4.81 2.04 13.80
C LEU A 146 -5.62 3.18 13.18
N GLN A 147 -5.57 3.28 11.84
CA GLN A 147 -6.52 4.10 11.11
C GLN A 147 -7.94 3.51 11.18
N ALA A 148 -8.95 4.33 10.89
CA ALA A 148 -10.34 3.87 10.82
C ALA A 148 -10.45 2.61 9.93
N PRO A 149 -11.19 1.58 10.37
CA PRO A 149 -11.29 0.33 9.63
C PRO A 149 -11.93 0.55 8.26
N PHE A 150 -11.69 -0.39 7.36
CA PHE A 150 -12.50 -0.46 6.14
C PHE A 150 -13.94 -0.76 6.52
N ASP A 151 -14.80 0.22 6.37
CA ASP A 151 -16.24 0.13 6.56
C ASP A 151 -16.98 0.45 5.26
N HIS A 152 -18.29 0.40 5.31
CA HIS A 152 -19.15 0.74 4.17
C HIS A 152 -18.84 2.13 3.63
N ALA A 153 -18.67 3.14 4.49
CA ALA A 153 -18.43 4.51 4.07
C ALA A 153 -17.09 4.67 3.34
N LEU A 154 -16.04 3.99 3.80
CA LEU A 154 -14.74 4.05 3.17
C LEU A 154 -14.73 3.32 1.81
N TYR A 155 -15.36 2.14 1.70
CA TYR A 155 -15.49 1.45 0.41
C TYR A 155 -16.27 2.30 -0.60
N LEU A 156 -17.36 2.91 -0.16
CA LEU A 156 -18.15 3.78 -1.01
C LEU A 156 -17.38 5.04 -1.43
N TRP A 157 -16.60 5.62 -0.52
CA TRP A 157 -15.73 6.75 -0.84
C TRP A 157 -14.68 6.38 -1.90
N GLU A 158 -14.06 5.21 -1.83
CA GLU A 158 -13.10 4.76 -2.84
C GLU A 158 -13.77 4.56 -4.21
N GLN A 159 -15.01 4.05 -4.24
CA GLN A 159 -15.79 3.95 -5.48
C GLN A 159 -16.14 5.33 -6.05
N ASP A 160 -16.52 6.29 -5.21
CA ASP A 160 -16.78 7.68 -5.63
C ASP A 160 -15.51 8.36 -6.14
N TYR A 161 -14.39 8.06 -5.52
CA TYR A 161 -13.09 8.52 -5.96
C TYR A 161 -12.74 8.02 -7.36
N PHE A 162 -13.01 6.75 -7.65
CA PHE A 162 -12.91 6.16 -8.99
C PHE A 162 -13.90 6.83 -9.97
N ARG A 163 -15.18 6.97 -9.61
CA ARG A 163 -16.20 7.62 -10.46
C ARG A 163 -15.77 9.04 -10.84
N THR A 164 -15.24 9.79 -9.88
CA THR A 164 -14.86 11.18 -10.07
C THR A 164 -13.59 11.33 -10.89
N HIS A 165 -12.51 10.68 -10.45
CA HIS A 165 -11.18 10.96 -10.98
C HIS A 165 -10.77 10.05 -12.14
N CYS A 166 -11.28 8.80 -12.19
CA CYS A 166 -11.04 7.91 -13.31
C CYS A 166 -12.11 8.11 -14.40
N LEU A 167 -13.38 7.77 -14.09
CA LEU A 167 -14.44 7.78 -15.12
C LEU A 167 -14.74 9.19 -15.60
N GLY A 168 -14.99 10.13 -14.69
CA GLY A 168 -15.34 11.51 -15.01
C GLY A 168 -14.14 12.30 -15.55
N ARG A 169 -13.07 12.41 -14.76
CA ARG A 169 -11.97 13.32 -15.09
C ARG A 169 -11.03 12.77 -16.17
N HIS A 170 -10.59 11.50 -16.06
CA HIS A 170 -9.61 10.93 -16.99
C HIS A 170 -10.27 10.43 -18.28
N LEU A 171 -11.38 9.67 -18.17
CA LEU A 171 -12.05 9.10 -19.34
C LEU A 171 -13.11 10.05 -19.95
N GLY A 172 -13.43 11.17 -19.29
CA GLY A 172 -14.36 12.18 -19.81
C GLY A 172 -15.83 11.73 -19.84
N TRP A 173 -16.20 10.71 -19.05
CA TRP A 173 -17.58 10.23 -19.02
C TRP A 173 -18.52 11.24 -18.37
N SER A 174 -19.70 11.42 -18.96
CA SER A 174 -20.76 12.24 -18.35
C SER A 174 -21.31 11.56 -17.08
N PRO A 175 -21.89 12.34 -16.14
CA PRO A 175 -22.55 11.76 -14.95
C PRO A 175 -23.63 10.74 -15.29
N HIS A 176 -24.38 10.98 -16.38
CA HIS A 176 -25.41 10.05 -16.86
C HIS A 176 -24.79 8.73 -17.34
N HIS A 177 -23.67 8.78 -18.09
CA HIS A 177 -22.97 7.58 -18.56
C HIS A 177 -22.42 6.77 -17.38
N ILE A 178 -21.81 7.45 -16.39
CA ILE A 178 -21.30 6.82 -15.17
C ILE A 178 -22.44 6.11 -14.42
N GLU A 179 -23.57 6.78 -14.22
CA GLU A 179 -24.71 6.20 -13.50
C GLU A 179 -25.36 5.04 -14.23
N SER A 180 -25.37 5.06 -15.57
CA SER A 180 -25.85 3.96 -16.40
C SER A 180 -24.93 2.73 -16.34
N ALA A 181 -23.60 2.93 -16.39
CA ALA A 181 -22.63 1.84 -16.41
C ALA A 181 -22.35 1.28 -15.00
N PHE A 182 -22.37 2.13 -13.99
CA PHE A 182 -22.12 1.78 -12.58
C PHE A 182 -23.12 2.50 -11.67
N PRO A 183 -24.36 2.00 -11.55
CA PRO A 183 -25.40 2.61 -10.74
C PRO A 183 -25.01 2.76 -9.27
N ARG A 184 -25.35 3.90 -8.65
CA ARG A 184 -25.05 4.17 -7.24
C ARG A 184 -25.58 3.07 -6.30
N PRO A 185 -26.83 2.57 -6.43
CA PRO A 185 -27.31 1.50 -5.56
C PRO A 185 -26.51 0.20 -5.65
N LEU A 186 -25.93 -0.11 -6.83
CA LEU A 186 -25.04 -1.26 -6.98
C LEU A 186 -23.74 -1.04 -6.20
N GLY A 187 -23.14 0.15 -6.30
CA GLY A 187 -21.95 0.52 -5.52
C GLY A 187 -22.19 0.40 -4.02
N GLU A 188 -23.33 0.90 -3.53
CA GLU A 188 -23.73 0.79 -2.11
C GLU A 188 -23.89 -0.67 -1.67
N SER A 189 -24.53 -1.50 -2.50
CA SER A 189 -24.67 -2.94 -2.21
C SER A 189 -23.33 -3.64 -2.11
N LEU A 190 -22.39 -3.38 -3.02
CA LEU A 190 -21.03 -3.95 -2.99
C LEU A 190 -20.25 -3.46 -1.77
N ALA A 191 -20.35 -2.19 -1.41
CA ALA A 191 -19.70 -1.64 -0.22
C ALA A 191 -20.25 -2.28 1.08
N HIS A 192 -21.56 -2.52 1.17
CA HIS A 192 -22.18 -3.24 2.27
C HIS A 192 -21.68 -4.70 2.34
N GLN A 193 -21.63 -5.38 1.21
CA GLN A 193 -21.14 -6.76 1.12
C GLN A 193 -19.70 -6.86 1.62
N LEU A 194 -18.79 -6.00 1.14
CA LEU A 194 -17.39 -5.96 1.57
C LEU A 194 -17.26 -5.64 3.08
N ALA A 195 -18.07 -4.70 3.58
CA ALA A 195 -18.03 -4.30 4.99
C ALA A 195 -18.53 -5.36 5.97
N ALA A 196 -19.35 -6.31 5.51
CA ALA A 196 -19.89 -7.40 6.32
C ALA A 196 -18.88 -8.56 6.54
N ILE A 197 -17.81 -8.64 5.74
CA ILE A 197 -16.83 -9.73 5.82
C ILE A 197 -15.89 -9.52 7.02
N PRO A 198 -15.51 -10.59 7.76
CA PRO A 198 -14.56 -10.50 8.86
C PRO A 198 -13.23 -9.88 8.45
N ARG A 199 -12.66 -9.04 9.31
CA ARG A 199 -11.48 -8.22 9.03
C ARG A 199 -10.27 -8.70 9.80
N ALA A 200 -9.09 -8.45 9.22
CA ALA A 200 -7.78 -8.63 9.84
C ALA A 200 -6.98 -7.32 9.75
N LEU A 201 -5.82 -7.26 10.39
CA LEU A 201 -4.87 -6.19 10.15
C LEU A 201 -4.40 -6.24 8.70
N VAL A 202 -4.50 -5.13 7.99
CA VAL A 202 -4.01 -4.97 6.62
C VAL A 202 -3.07 -3.79 6.52
N HIS A 203 -2.10 -3.89 5.61
CA HIS A 203 -1.17 -2.82 5.29
C HIS A 203 -1.88 -1.66 4.56
N ARG A 204 -2.89 -1.98 3.75
CA ARG A 204 -3.67 -1.10 2.88
C ARG A 204 -2.97 -0.72 1.57
N ASP A 205 -1.75 -0.22 1.62
CA ASP A 205 -0.97 0.19 0.44
C ASP A 205 0.15 -0.84 0.15
N PHE A 206 -0.23 -2.13 0.07
CA PHE A 206 0.68 -3.29 -0.04
C PHE A 206 1.12 -3.52 -1.48
N GLN A 207 1.71 -2.50 -2.10
CA GLN A 207 2.24 -2.55 -3.46
C GLN A 207 3.75 -2.84 -3.47
N SER A 208 4.27 -3.27 -4.60
CA SER A 208 5.66 -3.71 -4.77
C SER A 208 6.71 -2.69 -4.30
N GLN A 209 6.43 -1.40 -4.45
CA GLN A 209 7.32 -0.31 -4.02
C GLN A 209 7.35 -0.10 -2.50
N ASN A 210 6.43 -0.71 -1.75
CA ASN A 210 6.37 -0.66 -0.29
C ASN A 210 6.89 -1.95 0.37
N VAL A 211 7.50 -2.84 -0.41
CA VAL A 211 8.17 -4.06 0.03
C VAL A 211 9.64 -3.95 -0.34
N LEU A 212 10.49 -3.54 0.59
CA LEU A 212 11.95 -3.54 0.39
C LEU A 212 12.47 -4.97 0.45
N ILE A 213 13.49 -5.26 -0.35
CA ILE A 213 14.18 -6.55 -0.36
C ILE A 213 15.53 -6.38 0.32
N GLU A 214 15.64 -6.90 1.52
CA GLU A 214 16.86 -6.85 2.35
C GLU A 214 17.38 -8.26 2.58
N ASN A 215 18.64 -8.52 2.26
CA ASN A 215 19.28 -9.85 2.42
C ASN A 215 18.45 -11.00 1.79
N GLY A 216 17.74 -10.72 0.70
CA GLY A 216 16.89 -11.67 -0.01
C GLY A 216 15.49 -11.85 0.56
N GLY A 217 15.12 -11.17 1.66
CA GLY A 217 13.77 -11.25 2.27
C GLY A 217 13.02 -9.93 2.25
N PRO A 218 11.67 -9.98 2.37
CA PRO A 218 10.81 -8.78 2.33
C PRO A 218 10.84 -8.03 3.66
N ALA A 219 10.87 -6.70 3.56
CA ALA A 219 10.67 -5.78 4.68
C ALA A 219 9.62 -4.72 4.30
N PHE A 220 8.61 -4.53 5.15
CA PHE A 220 7.48 -3.64 4.84
C PHE A 220 7.76 -2.22 5.28
N ILE A 221 7.42 -1.27 4.43
CA ILE A 221 7.47 0.18 4.70
C ILE A 221 6.13 0.82 4.35
N ASP A 222 5.91 2.04 4.80
CA ASP A 222 4.68 2.83 4.54
C ASP A 222 3.41 2.21 5.15
N PHE A 223 3.56 1.51 6.29
CA PHE A 223 2.51 0.76 6.98
C PHE A 223 1.70 1.60 7.98
N GLN A 224 1.98 2.89 8.18
CA GLN A 224 1.25 3.73 9.16
C GLN A 224 -0.22 3.96 8.79
N GLY A 225 -0.60 3.65 7.55
CA GLY A 225 -2.00 3.58 7.11
C GLY A 225 -2.75 2.31 7.50
N MET A 226 -2.11 1.41 8.27
CA MET A 226 -2.69 0.13 8.70
C MET A 226 -4.04 0.30 9.38
N ARG A 227 -4.91 -0.65 9.14
CA ARG A 227 -6.28 -0.72 9.65
C ARG A 227 -6.83 -2.13 9.66
N MET A 228 -8.01 -2.30 10.23
CA MET A 228 -8.76 -3.53 10.07
C MET A 228 -9.43 -3.55 8.69
N GLY A 229 -9.16 -4.58 7.88
CA GLY A 229 -9.65 -4.71 6.51
C GLY A 229 -9.62 -6.14 6.02
N LEU A 230 -9.83 -6.35 4.72
CA LEU A 230 -9.81 -7.66 4.10
C LEU A 230 -8.37 -8.05 3.72
N PRO A 231 -7.83 -9.18 4.17
CA PRO A 231 -6.54 -9.70 3.71
C PRO A 231 -6.41 -9.73 2.19
N GLN A 232 -7.50 -10.06 1.50
CA GLN A 232 -7.56 -10.11 0.05
C GLN A 232 -7.30 -8.76 -0.63
N TYR A 233 -7.54 -7.64 0.08
CA TYR A 233 -7.24 -6.30 -0.43
C TYR A 233 -5.72 -6.09 -0.57
N ASP A 234 -4.92 -6.50 0.42
CA ASP A 234 -3.46 -6.44 0.34
C ASP A 234 -2.91 -7.42 -0.69
N VAL A 235 -3.44 -8.66 -0.73
CA VAL A 235 -3.05 -9.66 -1.74
C VAL A 235 -3.32 -9.14 -3.15
N ALA A 236 -4.48 -8.52 -3.37
CA ALA A 236 -4.81 -7.88 -4.65
C ALA A 236 -3.90 -6.67 -4.95
N SER A 237 -3.58 -5.85 -3.94
CA SER A 237 -2.67 -4.71 -4.08
C SER A 237 -1.29 -5.13 -4.57
N LEU A 238 -0.78 -6.29 -4.12
CA LEU A 238 0.51 -6.83 -4.50
C LEU A 238 0.46 -7.54 -5.86
N LEU A 239 -0.48 -8.48 -6.03
CA LEU A 239 -0.51 -9.35 -7.21
C LEU A 239 -1.06 -8.66 -8.46
N LEU A 240 -1.92 -7.66 -8.28
CA LEU A 240 -2.48 -6.87 -9.39
C LEU A 240 -1.82 -5.49 -9.50
N ASP A 241 -0.66 -5.31 -8.88
CA ASP A 241 0.08 -4.05 -8.90
C ASP A 241 0.36 -3.61 -10.35
N PRO A 242 -0.18 -2.46 -10.81
CA PRO A 242 0.07 -1.98 -12.17
C PRO A 242 1.52 -1.64 -12.47
N TYR A 243 2.34 -1.46 -11.42
CA TYR A 243 3.76 -1.17 -11.59
C TYR A 243 4.61 -2.39 -12.00
N THR A 244 4.10 -3.61 -11.80
CA THR A 244 4.89 -4.85 -12.04
C THR A 244 4.36 -5.73 -13.16
N GLU A 245 3.08 -5.60 -13.50
CA GLU A 245 2.41 -6.32 -14.60
C GLU A 245 2.66 -7.84 -14.59
N LEU A 246 2.44 -8.49 -13.44
CA LEU A 246 2.59 -9.93 -13.31
C LEU A 246 1.70 -10.69 -14.32
N PRO A 247 2.20 -11.79 -14.91
CA PRO A 247 1.40 -12.71 -15.72
C PRO A 247 0.28 -13.36 -14.91
N ASP A 248 -0.83 -13.69 -15.56
CA ASP A 248 -1.99 -14.31 -14.91
C ASP A 248 -1.63 -15.61 -14.15
N SER A 249 -0.76 -16.42 -14.72
CA SER A 249 -0.31 -17.66 -14.08
C SER A 249 0.44 -17.42 -12.77
N GLU A 250 1.21 -16.31 -12.68
CA GLU A 250 1.90 -15.93 -11.45
C GLU A 250 0.92 -15.34 -10.43
N ILE A 251 -0.10 -14.61 -10.88
CA ILE A 251 -1.19 -14.12 -10.01
C ILE A 251 -1.92 -15.29 -9.38
N GLU A 252 -2.35 -16.27 -10.17
CA GLU A 252 -3.05 -17.46 -9.70
C GLU A 252 -2.20 -18.28 -8.72
N ALA A 253 -0.93 -18.53 -9.07
CA ALA A 253 0.01 -19.20 -8.19
C ALA A 253 0.22 -18.44 -6.87
N GLY A 254 0.29 -17.11 -6.92
CA GLY A 254 0.41 -16.25 -5.75
C GLY A 254 -0.81 -16.33 -4.83
N ILE A 255 -2.02 -16.34 -5.38
CA ILE A 255 -3.26 -16.51 -4.60
C ILE A 255 -3.25 -17.86 -3.87
N GLN A 256 -2.92 -18.95 -4.57
CA GLN A 256 -2.87 -20.29 -3.95
C GLN A 256 -1.77 -20.37 -2.88
N PHE A 257 -0.60 -19.76 -3.13
CA PHE A 257 0.48 -19.72 -2.16
C PHE A 257 0.10 -18.90 -0.92
N TYR A 258 -0.61 -17.79 -1.09
CA TYR A 258 -1.13 -17.01 0.04
C TYR A 258 -2.11 -17.83 0.90
N LYS A 259 -3.06 -18.54 0.27
CA LYS A 259 -4.00 -19.44 0.97
C LYS A 259 -3.25 -20.48 1.81
N TYR A 260 -2.26 -21.13 1.22
CA TYR A 260 -1.39 -22.06 1.94
C TYR A 260 -0.67 -21.39 3.12
N SER A 261 -0.09 -20.22 2.90
CA SER A 261 0.65 -19.47 3.93
C SER A 261 -0.25 -19.01 5.07
N ALA A 262 -1.51 -18.63 4.79
CA ALA A 262 -2.48 -18.26 5.80
C ALA A 262 -2.85 -19.45 6.71
N LEU A 263 -3.01 -20.63 6.13
CA LEU A 263 -3.21 -21.89 6.91
C LEU A 263 -1.98 -22.22 7.74
N ALA A 264 -0.77 -22.11 7.16
CA ALA A 264 0.49 -22.36 7.86
C ALA A 264 0.73 -21.37 9.02
N ALA A 265 0.21 -20.13 8.91
CA ALA A 265 0.22 -19.14 9.99
C ALA A 265 -0.86 -19.40 11.07
N GLY A 266 -1.61 -20.51 10.97
CA GLY A 266 -2.67 -20.90 11.90
C GLY A 266 -3.97 -20.13 11.70
N GLY A 267 -4.19 -19.58 10.50
CA GLY A 267 -5.47 -18.99 10.08
C GLY A 267 -6.43 -20.02 9.50
N SER A 268 -7.51 -19.51 8.92
CA SER A 268 -8.46 -20.27 8.12
C SER A 268 -8.61 -19.62 6.74
N VAL A 269 -8.94 -20.41 5.75
CA VAL A 269 -9.30 -19.95 4.41
C VAL A 269 -10.73 -20.36 4.17
N SER A 270 -11.62 -19.41 3.93
CA SER A 270 -13.04 -19.67 3.66
C SER A 270 -13.22 -20.21 2.25
N ASP A 271 -14.32 -20.95 2.02
CA ASP A 271 -14.65 -21.51 0.71
C ASP A 271 -14.90 -20.41 -0.35
N ASP A 272 -15.36 -19.24 0.08
CA ASP A 272 -15.62 -18.07 -0.76
C ASP A 272 -14.41 -17.14 -0.93
N PHE A 273 -13.20 -17.58 -0.53
CA PHE A 273 -11.99 -16.73 -0.58
C PHE A 273 -11.77 -16.10 -1.96
N ASP A 274 -11.98 -16.83 -3.05
CA ASP A 274 -11.74 -16.35 -4.41
C ASP A 274 -12.79 -15.33 -4.86
N ASP A 275 -14.01 -15.45 -4.39
CA ASP A 275 -15.07 -14.45 -4.62
C ASP A 275 -14.77 -13.17 -3.84
N VAL A 276 -14.37 -13.28 -2.57
CA VAL A 276 -13.95 -12.16 -1.75
C VAL A 276 -12.70 -11.50 -2.35
N PHE A 277 -11.73 -12.28 -2.83
CA PHE A 277 -10.56 -11.73 -3.53
C PHE A 277 -10.98 -10.94 -4.76
N THR A 278 -11.93 -11.43 -5.54
CA THR A 278 -12.42 -10.74 -6.75
C THR A 278 -13.06 -9.39 -6.41
N LEU A 279 -13.88 -9.33 -5.35
CA LEU A 279 -14.48 -8.07 -4.87
C LEU A 279 -13.44 -7.11 -4.30
N ALA A 280 -12.50 -7.61 -3.51
CA ALA A 280 -11.40 -6.79 -2.95
C ALA A 280 -10.47 -6.27 -4.05
N ALA A 281 -10.18 -7.08 -5.07
CA ALA A 281 -9.39 -6.69 -6.24
C ALA A 281 -10.06 -5.59 -7.06
N MET A 282 -11.36 -5.70 -7.31
CA MET A 282 -12.17 -4.64 -7.90
C MET A 282 -12.02 -3.33 -7.12
N GLN A 283 -12.26 -3.39 -5.82
CA GLN A 283 -12.22 -2.23 -4.93
C GLN A 283 -10.82 -1.59 -4.94
N ARG A 284 -9.75 -2.40 -4.82
CA ARG A 284 -8.37 -1.90 -4.84
C ARG A 284 -7.96 -1.27 -6.17
N LEU A 285 -8.36 -1.86 -7.30
CA LEU A 285 -8.07 -1.31 -8.63
C LEU A 285 -8.88 -0.03 -8.89
N MET A 286 -10.13 0.06 -8.44
CA MET A 286 -10.90 1.30 -8.49
C MET A 286 -10.23 2.41 -7.69
N GLN A 287 -9.78 2.11 -6.47
CA GLN A 287 -9.04 3.06 -5.63
C GLN A 287 -7.74 3.53 -6.32
N ALA A 288 -6.96 2.62 -6.91
CA ALA A 288 -5.72 2.96 -7.59
C ALA A 288 -5.95 3.87 -8.81
N LEU A 289 -6.91 3.51 -9.66
CA LEU A 289 -7.29 4.31 -10.84
C LEU A 289 -7.82 5.69 -10.45
N GLY A 290 -8.62 5.78 -9.38
CA GLY A 290 -9.05 7.06 -8.81
C GLY A 290 -7.86 7.89 -8.34
N ALA A 291 -6.90 7.27 -7.66
CA ALA A 291 -5.69 7.94 -7.19
C ALA A 291 -4.81 8.44 -8.34
N TYR A 292 -4.65 7.67 -9.40
CA TYR A 292 -3.89 8.11 -10.57
C TYR A 292 -4.52 9.33 -11.23
N GLY A 293 -5.85 9.35 -11.38
CA GLY A 293 -6.57 10.52 -11.91
C GLY A 293 -6.41 11.74 -11.00
N PHE A 294 -6.62 11.59 -9.69
CA PHE A 294 -6.45 12.68 -8.73
C PHE A 294 -5.02 13.23 -8.70
N LEU A 295 -4.02 12.36 -8.59
CA LEU A 295 -2.61 12.78 -8.54
C LEU A 295 -2.20 13.45 -9.86
N GLY A 296 -2.61 12.88 -10.99
CA GLY A 296 -2.30 13.41 -12.32
C GLY A 296 -2.86 14.79 -12.55
N TYR A 297 -4.14 15.01 -12.27
CA TYR A 297 -4.83 16.25 -12.60
C TYR A 297 -4.88 17.26 -11.45
N GLU A 298 -5.17 16.82 -10.22
CA GLU A 298 -5.37 17.76 -9.09
C GLU A 298 -4.06 18.06 -8.35
N ARG A 299 -3.08 17.16 -8.43
CA ARG A 299 -1.76 17.33 -7.80
C ARG A 299 -0.63 17.65 -8.78
N ASN A 300 -0.98 17.83 -10.05
CA ASN A 300 -0.03 18.14 -11.13
C ASN A 300 1.15 17.14 -11.21
N ARG A 301 0.82 15.84 -11.10
CA ARG A 301 1.74 14.71 -11.20
C ARG A 301 1.35 13.84 -12.39
N PRO A 302 1.60 14.31 -13.63
CA PRO A 302 1.18 13.60 -14.85
C PRO A 302 1.82 12.22 -15.01
N ASP A 303 2.95 11.96 -14.33
CA ASP A 303 3.61 10.66 -14.27
C ASP A 303 2.67 9.54 -13.79
N PHE A 304 1.68 9.83 -12.93
CA PHE A 304 0.70 8.84 -12.51
C PHE A 304 -0.30 8.43 -13.61
N LEU A 305 -0.54 9.28 -14.59
CA LEU A 305 -1.44 8.97 -15.70
C LEU A 305 -0.87 7.83 -16.59
N ALA A 306 0.45 7.66 -16.62
CA ALA A 306 1.10 6.58 -17.34
C ALA A 306 0.76 5.16 -16.83
N HIS A 307 0.10 5.03 -15.68
CA HIS A 307 -0.28 3.73 -15.11
C HIS A 307 -1.68 3.26 -15.53
N PHE A 308 -2.48 4.13 -16.17
CA PHE A 308 -3.83 3.75 -16.65
C PHE A 308 -3.80 2.59 -17.66
N PRO A 309 -2.89 2.56 -18.66
CA PRO A 309 -2.84 1.47 -19.63
C PRO A 309 -2.60 0.08 -19.02
N ALA A 310 -1.88 0.02 -17.89
CA ALA A 310 -1.63 -1.24 -17.20
C ALA A 310 -2.78 -1.59 -16.23
N ALA A 311 -3.36 -0.60 -15.55
CA ALA A 311 -4.37 -0.82 -14.51
C ALA A 311 -5.77 -1.09 -15.04
N LEU A 312 -6.20 -0.34 -16.09
CA LEU A 312 -7.58 -0.41 -16.57
C LEU A 312 -7.96 -1.78 -17.16
N PRO A 313 -7.14 -2.42 -18.01
CA PRO A 313 -7.44 -3.77 -18.50
C PRO A 313 -7.53 -4.81 -17.36
N ARG A 314 -6.72 -4.65 -16.31
CA ARG A 314 -6.81 -5.52 -15.12
C ARG A 314 -8.14 -5.35 -14.40
N LEU A 315 -8.61 -4.11 -14.23
CA LEU A 315 -9.94 -3.85 -13.67
C LEU A 315 -11.03 -4.48 -14.54
N VAL A 316 -11.01 -4.27 -15.86
CA VAL A 316 -11.99 -4.86 -16.78
C VAL A 316 -12.05 -6.37 -16.65
N LYS A 317 -10.88 -7.03 -16.56
CA LYS A 317 -10.80 -8.48 -16.34
C LYS A 317 -11.45 -8.93 -15.04
N ILE A 318 -11.26 -8.19 -13.95
CA ILE A 318 -11.89 -8.47 -12.65
C ILE A 318 -13.39 -8.23 -12.71
N LEU A 319 -13.85 -7.11 -13.31
CA LEU A 319 -15.27 -6.79 -13.43
C LEU A 319 -16.07 -7.85 -14.19
N ARG A 320 -15.47 -8.46 -15.22
CA ARG A 320 -16.07 -9.57 -15.98
C ARG A 320 -16.37 -10.83 -15.14
N ARG A 321 -15.77 -10.93 -13.94
CA ARG A 321 -16.05 -12.01 -13.00
C ARG A 321 -17.20 -11.69 -12.04
N ILE A 322 -17.73 -10.47 -12.08
CA ILE A 322 -18.79 -9.97 -11.20
C ILE A 322 -20.01 -9.63 -12.08
N PRO A 323 -20.99 -10.55 -12.23
CA PRO A 323 -22.08 -10.36 -13.20
C PRO A 323 -22.78 -9.01 -13.15
N PRO A 324 -23.10 -8.42 -11.97
CA PRO A 324 -23.73 -7.09 -11.91
C PRO A 324 -22.88 -5.95 -12.48
N LEU A 325 -21.57 -6.16 -12.67
CA LEU A 325 -20.63 -5.15 -13.18
C LEU A 325 -20.24 -5.36 -14.65
N HIS A 326 -20.85 -6.31 -15.35
CA HIS A 326 -20.64 -6.51 -16.80
C HIS A 326 -20.88 -5.23 -17.61
N PRO A 327 -21.94 -4.41 -17.35
CA PRO A 327 -22.15 -3.15 -18.08
C PRO A 327 -20.97 -2.18 -17.92
N LEU A 328 -20.39 -2.08 -16.72
CA LEU A 328 -19.20 -1.26 -16.49
C LEU A 328 -17.97 -1.82 -17.23
N ALA A 329 -17.78 -3.15 -17.21
CA ALA A 329 -16.68 -3.78 -17.91
C ALA A 329 -16.75 -3.55 -19.43
N GLU A 330 -17.93 -3.69 -20.03
CA GLU A 330 -18.18 -3.45 -21.46
C GLU A 330 -17.95 -2.00 -21.83
N ALA A 331 -18.45 -1.05 -21.05
CA ALA A 331 -18.28 0.37 -21.28
C ALA A 331 -16.80 0.78 -21.20
N LEU A 332 -16.04 0.25 -20.23
CA LEU A 332 -14.61 0.50 -20.11
C LEU A 332 -13.81 -0.10 -21.27
N ASP A 333 -14.14 -1.29 -21.73
CA ASP A 333 -13.47 -1.98 -22.82
C ASP A 333 -13.62 -1.25 -24.15
N GLN A 334 -14.76 -0.55 -24.34
CA GLN A 334 -15.05 0.27 -25.53
C GLN A 334 -14.44 1.68 -25.46
N THR A 335 -13.93 2.09 -24.30
CA THR A 335 -13.42 3.44 -24.09
C THR A 335 -11.95 3.54 -24.49
N SER A 336 -11.64 4.43 -25.43
CA SER A 336 -10.24 4.75 -25.77
C SER A 336 -9.60 5.55 -24.64
N LEU A 337 -8.42 5.13 -24.20
CA LEU A 337 -7.63 5.90 -23.24
C LEU A 337 -7.17 7.22 -23.89
N PRO A 338 -7.23 8.35 -23.17
CA PRO A 338 -6.59 9.58 -23.61
C PRO A 338 -5.09 9.37 -23.80
N PRO A 339 -4.46 10.10 -24.72
CA PRO A 339 -3.01 10.05 -24.84
C PRO A 339 -2.35 10.44 -23.51
N THR A 340 -1.38 9.64 -23.08
CA THR A 340 -0.53 9.96 -21.94
C THR A 340 0.31 11.20 -22.24
N PRO A 341 0.34 12.19 -21.36
CA PRO A 341 1.13 13.41 -21.58
C PRO A 341 2.63 13.17 -21.63
#